data_bab2876759cf8af52047f5c918274a4c
#
_entry.id   bab2876759cf8af52047f5c918274a4c
#
_cell.length_a   1.000
_cell.length_b   1.000
_cell.length_c   1.000
_cell.angle_alpha   90.00
_cell.angle_beta   90.00
_cell.angle_gamma   90.00
#
_symmetry.space_group_name_H-M   'P 1'
#
loop_
_entity.id
_entity.type
_entity.pdbx_description
1 polymer ?
#
loop_
_entity_poly.entity_id
_entity_poly.type
_entity_poly.pdbx_seq_one_letter_code
_entity_poly.pdbx_strand_id
1 'polypeptide(L)'
;SPFDHTSKVYKCKNNRYRCKNTGKYFNVKTGTIFENTKVSLQNWFIAIWMCMSHKGGLSSMELQRELGVTQKTAWFMLQRIRKCCGFDNLSVLTDEVEMDETYVGGKNKNRHANKKVKYSQGRSCKDKVPVFGMIERNGKVVACVVPSATAKDLIPRVIKHVNSFATVYTDEWGAYNGLNDTYDHYIVRHHMREYVRGKVHTNNIENFWGNFKRAIIGVYRVVSPQHLQFYVNEFVFRRNTCKFATDDRFLYFMENVQGYRLRYKELIEYARCS
;
A
#
# COMPACT_ATOMS: atom_id res chain seq x y z
N SER A 1 12.94 26.40 -2.36
CA SER A 1 13.42 25.67 -1.17
C SER A 1 12.32 24.75 -0.67
N PRO A 2 12.64 23.59 -0.08
CA PRO A 2 11.61 22.70 0.46
C PRO A 2 10.86 23.28 1.70
N PHE A 3 11.31 24.41 2.21
CA PHE A 3 10.71 25.11 3.36
C PHE A 3 9.88 26.33 2.97
N ASP A 4 10.16 26.89 1.79
CA ASP A 4 9.48 28.08 1.27
C ASP A 4 9.79 28.19 -0.23
N HIS A 5 8.78 27.97 -1.05
CA HIS A 5 8.92 27.93 -2.51
C HIS A 5 9.21 29.32 -3.12
N THR A 6 8.87 30.40 -2.41
CA THR A 6 9.09 31.79 -2.86
C THR A 6 10.48 32.32 -2.49
N SER A 7 11.19 31.64 -1.59
CA SER A 7 12.47 32.09 -1.03
C SER A 7 13.63 31.94 -2.02
N LYS A 8 14.50 32.97 -2.08
CA LYS A 8 15.81 32.82 -2.72
C LYS A 8 16.64 31.76 -2.00
N VAL A 9 17.41 31.00 -2.80
CA VAL A 9 18.25 29.90 -2.33
C VAL A 9 19.72 30.24 -2.58
N TYR A 10 20.55 30.11 -1.56
CA TYR A 10 21.99 30.28 -1.66
C TYR A 10 22.67 28.92 -1.69
N LYS A 11 23.55 28.69 -2.66
CA LYS A 11 24.43 27.51 -2.70
C LYS A 11 25.56 27.69 -1.69
N CYS A 12 25.73 26.71 -0.81
CA CYS A 12 26.77 26.68 0.21
C CYS A 12 27.81 25.59 -0.11
N LYS A 13 28.88 25.50 0.68
CA LYS A 13 29.85 24.42 0.57
C LYS A 13 29.20 23.05 0.86
N ASN A 14 29.84 21.97 0.38
CA ASN A 14 29.43 20.57 0.62
C ASN A 14 28.01 20.23 0.09
N ASN A 15 27.65 20.74 -1.09
CA ASN A 15 26.34 20.47 -1.73
C ASN A 15 25.14 20.78 -0.83
N ARG A 16 25.28 21.80 0.06
CA ARG A 16 24.19 22.35 0.85
C ARG A 16 23.66 23.62 0.23
N TYR A 17 22.42 23.90 0.54
CA TYR A 17 21.72 25.13 0.17
C TYR A 17 21.12 25.77 1.40
N ARG A 18 21.01 27.11 1.42
CA ARG A 18 20.36 27.84 2.49
C ARG A 18 19.16 28.60 1.95
N CYS A 19 18.02 28.43 2.59
CA CYS A 19 16.83 29.22 2.33
C CYS A 19 16.99 30.61 2.94
N LYS A 20 16.80 31.70 2.16
CA LYS A 20 16.96 33.09 2.67
C LYS A 20 15.95 33.40 3.77
N ASN A 21 14.66 33.12 3.49
CA ASN A 21 13.57 33.55 4.39
C ASN A 21 13.56 32.77 5.72
N THR A 22 13.84 31.48 5.68
CA THR A 22 13.79 30.63 6.89
C THR A 22 15.15 30.42 7.57
N GLY A 23 16.26 30.82 6.92
CA GLY A 23 17.62 30.56 7.39
C GLY A 23 18.04 29.07 7.41
N LYS A 24 17.14 28.15 7.11
CA LYS A 24 17.38 26.70 7.20
C LYS A 24 18.26 26.20 6.06
N TYR A 25 19.12 25.23 6.40
CA TYR A 25 19.95 24.53 5.42
C TYR A 25 19.25 23.27 4.93
N PHE A 26 19.45 22.96 3.66
CA PHE A 26 18.91 21.76 3.03
C PHE A 26 19.86 21.23 1.95
N ASN A 27 19.59 20.04 1.47
CA ASN A 27 20.25 19.41 0.32
C ASN A 27 19.22 18.64 -0.50
N VAL A 28 19.64 17.99 -1.58
CA VAL A 28 18.77 17.23 -2.49
C VAL A 28 17.99 16.08 -1.82
N LYS A 29 18.42 15.63 -0.63
CA LYS A 29 17.75 14.56 0.12
C LYS A 29 16.67 15.09 1.07
N THR A 30 16.70 16.38 1.40
CA THR A 30 15.83 16.99 2.42
C THR A 30 14.36 16.93 2.00
N GLY A 31 13.52 16.43 2.88
CA GLY A 31 12.08 16.24 2.62
C GLY A 31 11.74 15.03 1.76
N THR A 32 12.72 14.25 1.31
CA THR A 32 12.51 13.07 0.48
C THR A 32 12.63 11.78 1.29
N ILE A 33 12.34 10.64 0.66
CA ILE A 33 12.60 9.31 1.25
C ILE A 33 14.08 9.08 1.59
N PHE A 34 14.98 9.86 1.00
CA PHE A 34 16.45 9.75 1.19
C PHE A 34 16.96 10.57 2.39
N GLU A 35 16.11 11.31 3.06
CA GLU A 35 16.55 12.20 4.12
C GLU A 35 17.23 11.44 5.26
N ASN A 36 18.36 12.00 5.74
CA ASN A 36 19.20 11.44 6.80
C ASN A 36 19.69 10.01 6.56
N THR A 37 19.77 9.57 5.29
CA THR A 37 20.37 8.28 4.96
C THR A 37 21.90 8.34 4.92
N LYS A 38 22.55 7.29 5.45
CA LYS A 38 23.99 7.02 5.25
C LYS A 38 24.28 6.19 4.00
N VAL A 39 23.25 5.57 3.42
CA VAL A 39 23.34 4.78 2.20
C VAL A 39 23.52 5.72 1.01
N SER A 40 24.36 5.36 0.05
CA SER A 40 24.59 6.15 -1.17
C SER A 40 23.30 6.28 -2.00
N LEU A 41 23.15 7.37 -2.76
CA LEU A 41 22.00 7.52 -3.67
C LEU A 41 22.01 6.46 -4.77
N GLN A 42 23.18 6.03 -5.20
CA GLN A 42 23.32 4.94 -6.17
C GLN A 42 22.64 3.66 -5.65
N ASN A 43 22.94 3.24 -4.42
CA ASN A 43 22.30 2.08 -3.80
C ASN A 43 20.79 2.28 -3.61
N TRP A 44 20.33 3.51 -3.35
CA TRP A 44 18.91 3.81 -3.31
C TRP A 44 18.23 3.64 -4.67
N PHE A 45 18.87 4.12 -5.74
CA PHE A 45 18.32 3.98 -7.09
C PHE A 45 18.27 2.52 -7.52
N ILE A 46 19.30 1.71 -7.19
CA ILE A 46 19.28 0.27 -7.41
C ILE A 46 18.11 -0.37 -6.63
N ALA A 47 17.95 -0.04 -5.34
CA ALA A 47 16.87 -0.58 -4.53
C ALA A 47 15.48 -0.24 -5.10
N ILE A 48 15.28 1.00 -5.55
CA ILE A 48 14.03 1.43 -6.17
C ILE A 48 13.81 0.69 -7.48
N TRP A 49 14.84 0.61 -8.34
CA TRP A 49 14.78 -0.11 -9.61
C TRP A 49 14.40 -1.58 -9.40
N MET A 50 15.03 -2.28 -8.47
CA MET A 50 14.69 -3.65 -8.11
C MET A 50 13.24 -3.76 -7.64
N CYS A 51 12.79 -2.85 -6.77
CA CYS A 51 11.38 -2.82 -6.34
C CYS A 51 10.42 -2.65 -7.52
N MET A 52 10.76 -1.82 -8.51
CA MET A 52 9.90 -1.56 -9.67
C MET A 52 9.89 -2.72 -10.67
N SER A 53 11.01 -3.43 -10.81
CA SER A 53 11.20 -4.53 -11.77
C SER A 53 10.59 -5.86 -11.30
N HIS A 54 10.65 -6.16 -9.99
CA HIS A 54 10.20 -7.44 -9.44
C HIS A 54 8.68 -7.50 -9.31
N LYS A 55 8.02 -8.35 -10.11
CA LYS A 55 6.54 -8.48 -10.13
C LYS A 55 5.94 -8.93 -8.79
N GLY A 56 6.60 -9.83 -8.08
CA GLY A 56 6.14 -10.43 -6.83
C GLY A 56 6.53 -9.68 -5.56
N GLY A 57 7.29 -8.60 -5.67
CA GLY A 57 7.87 -7.90 -4.53
C GLY A 57 9.34 -8.23 -4.31
N LEU A 58 9.99 -7.56 -3.36
CA LEU A 58 11.41 -7.70 -3.06
C LEU A 58 11.59 -7.92 -1.55
N SER A 59 12.29 -9.00 -1.19
CA SER A 59 12.59 -9.29 0.21
C SER A 59 13.79 -8.47 0.72
N SER A 60 13.81 -8.17 2.03
CA SER A 60 14.95 -7.48 2.63
C SER A 60 16.23 -8.31 2.64
N MET A 61 16.11 -9.63 2.61
CA MET A 61 17.26 -10.54 2.53
C MET A 61 17.90 -10.52 1.13
N GLU A 62 17.10 -10.42 0.10
CA GLU A 62 17.56 -10.26 -1.28
C GLU A 62 18.24 -8.91 -1.47
N LEU A 63 17.57 -7.80 -1.07
CA LEU A 63 18.14 -6.46 -1.17
C LEU A 63 19.43 -6.31 -0.35
N GLN A 64 19.55 -6.97 0.82
CA GLN A 64 20.78 -7.02 1.59
C GLN A 64 21.94 -7.59 0.78
N ARG A 65 21.72 -8.72 0.10
CA ARG A 65 22.75 -9.41 -0.68
C ARG A 65 23.20 -8.57 -1.86
N GLU A 66 22.25 -7.98 -2.57
CA GLU A 66 22.52 -7.15 -3.75
C GLU A 66 23.30 -5.87 -3.44
N LEU A 67 22.98 -5.22 -2.31
CA LEU A 67 23.59 -3.93 -1.96
C LEU A 67 24.76 -4.04 -0.96
N GLY A 68 25.04 -5.20 -0.39
CA GLY A 68 26.05 -5.37 0.64
C GLY A 68 25.77 -4.61 1.93
N VAL A 69 24.49 -4.29 2.24
CA VAL A 69 24.08 -3.59 3.45
C VAL A 69 23.57 -4.59 4.50
N THR A 70 23.34 -4.14 5.75
CA THR A 70 22.71 -5.02 6.75
C THR A 70 21.23 -5.26 6.43
N GLN A 71 20.68 -6.41 6.83
CA GLN A 71 19.25 -6.73 6.64
C GLN A 71 18.33 -5.66 7.25
N LYS A 72 18.68 -5.12 8.42
CA LYS A 72 17.96 -4.02 9.07
C LYS A 72 17.93 -2.77 8.19
N THR A 73 19.05 -2.43 7.55
CA THR A 73 19.14 -1.29 6.63
C THR A 73 18.31 -1.55 5.38
N ALA A 74 18.44 -2.72 4.74
CA ALA A 74 17.66 -3.11 3.58
C ALA A 74 16.15 -3.09 3.87
N TRP A 75 15.74 -3.65 5.01
CA TRP A 75 14.34 -3.63 5.44
C TRP A 75 13.81 -2.20 5.63
N PHE A 76 14.58 -1.32 6.27
CA PHE A 76 14.19 0.08 6.48
C PHE A 76 14.11 0.85 5.14
N MET A 77 15.03 0.59 4.20
CA MET A 77 14.95 1.15 2.85
C MET A 77 13.63 0.74 2.17
N LEU A 78 13.30 -0.55 2.21
CA LEU A 78 12.04 -1.05 1.64
C LEU A 78 10.80 -0.43 2.30
N GLN A 79 10.79 -0.21 3.62
CA GLN A 79 9.67 0.44 4.28
C GLN A 79 9.50 1.91 3.85
N ARG A 80 10.59 2.63 3.59
CA ARG A 80 10.54 3.99 3.03
C ARG A 80 9.98 3.99 1.60
N ILE A 81 10.40 3.05 0.76
CA ILE A 81 9.88 2.88 -0.61
C ILE A 81 8.37 2.55 -0.56
N ARG A 82 7.95 1.59 0.28
CA ARG A 82 6.56 1.19 0.47
C ARG A 82 5.68 2.34 0.96
N LYS A 83 6.16 3.13 1.92
CA LYS A 83 5.45 4.34 2.38
C LYS A 83 5.25 5.31 1.22
N CYS A 84 6.28 5.53 0.41
CA CYS A 84 6.22 6.40 -0.75
C CYS A 84 5.18 5.91 -1.78
N CYS A 85 5.11 4.62 -2.08
CA CYS A 85 4.11 4.05 -2.99
C CYS A 85 2.66 4.44 -2.61
N GLY A 86 2.44 4.88 -1.38
CA GLY A 86 1.14 5.34 -0.89
C GLY A 86 0.60 6.59 -1.62
N PHE A 87 1.42 7.34 -2.35
CA PHE A 87 0.94 8.48 -3.14
C PHE A 87 -0.06 8.05 -4.23
N ASP A 88 0.09 6.86 -4.78
CA ASP A 88 -0.78 6.33 -5.83
C ASP A 88 -2.03 5.61 -5.27
N ASN A 89 -2.14 5.48 -3.95
CA ASN A 89 -3.28 4.88 -3.24
C ASN A 89 -4.32 5.93 -2.79
N LEU A 90 -4.44 7.03 -3.51
CA LEU A 90 -5.31 8.16 -3.18
C LEU A 90 -6.31 8.49 -4.30
N SER A 91 -6.40 7.66 -5.34
CA SER A 91 -7.24 7.89 -6.50
C SER A 91 -8.73 7.90 -6.14
N VAL A 92 -9.53 8.63 -6.92
CA VAL A 92 -10.98 8.53 -6.95
C VAL A 92 -11.34 7.65 -8.15
N LEU A 93 -12.18 6.65 -7.92
CA LEU A 93 -12.64 5.66 -8.91
C LEU A 93 -13.99 6.13 -9.46
N THR A 94 -14.21 6.05 -10.76
CA THR A 94 -15.29 6.80 -11.42
C THR A 94 -16.27 5.97 -12.22
N ASP A 95 -15.92 4.78 -12.63
CA ASP A 95 -16.72 3.95 -13.54
C ASP A 95 -17.24 2.69 -12.83
N GLU A 96 -17.07 1.52 -13.36
CA GLU A 96 -17.47 0.24 -12.77
C GLU A 96 -16.45 -0.18 -11.70
N VAL A 97 -16.85 -0.20 -10.42
CA VAL A 97 -15.97 -0.44 -9.28
C VAL A 97 -16.33 -1.74 -8.56
N GLU A 98 -15.39 -2.68 -8.49
CA GLU A 98 -15.52 -3.91 -7.69
C GLU A 98 -14.93 -3.69 -6.30
N MET A 99 -15.59 -4.21 -5.27
CA MET A 99 -15.18 -4.08 -3.87
C MET A 99 -15.18 -5.43 -3.18
N ASP A 100 -14.17 -5.65 -2.34
CA ASP A 100 -14.05 -6.89 -1.55
C ASP A 100 -13.07 -6.68 -0.39
N GLU A 101 -13.16 -7.52 0.63
CA GLU A 101 -12.19 -7.58 1.72
C GLU A 101 -11.33 -8.83 1.63
N THR A 102 -10.09 -8.66 2.05
CA THR A 102 -9.21 -9.78 2.30
C THR A 102 -8.65 -9.75 3.71
N TYR A 103 -8.27 -10.90 4.23
CA TYR A 103 -7.76 -11.05 5.60
C TYR A 103 -6.32 -11.54 5.54
N VAL A 104 -5.41 -10.77 6.15
CA VAL A 104 -3.97 -11.07 6.22
C VAL A 104 -3.61 -11.47 7.63
N GLY A 105 -2.95 -12.62 7.78
CA GLY A 105 -2.51 -13.16 9.07
C GLY A 105 -2.10 -14.60 8.97
N GLY A 106 -1.50 -15.12 10.05
CA GLY A 106 -1.08 -16.52 10.13
C GLY A 106 -2.25 -17.49 10.21
N LYS A 107 -2.10 -18.65 9.58
CA LYS A 107 -3.10 -19.73 9.71
C LYS A 107 -3.07 -20.29 11.12
N ASN A 108 -4.18 -20.20 11.85
CA ASN A 108 -4.30 -20.68 13.22
C ASN A 108 -3.94 -22.19 13.36
N LYS A 109 -4.20 -23.00 12.31
CA LYS A 109 -3.82 -24.42 12.27
C LYS A 109 -2.30 -24.65 12.37
N ASN A 110 -1.48 -23.68 11.97
CA ASN A 110 -0.01 -23.77 12.00
C ASN A 110 0.59 -23.26 13.32
N ARG A 111 -0.23 -22.83 14.28
CA ARG A 111 0.22 -22.37 15.59
C ARG A 111 0.36 -23.54 16.57
N HIS A 112 1.30 -23.43 17.51
CA HIS A 112 1.37 -24.35 18.65
C HIS A 112 0.06 -24.33 19.42
N ALA A 113 -0.29 -25.45 20.04
CA ALA A 113 -1.58 -25.65 20.72
C ALA A 113 -1.90 -24.52 21.72
N ASN A 114 -0.91 -24.11 22.53
CA ASN A 114 -1.01 -23.05 23.54
C ASN A 114 -1.14 -21.63 22.96
N LYS A 115 -0.87 -21.44 21.65
CA LYS A 115 -0.97 -20.17 20.94
C LYS A 115 -2.14 -20.11 19.95
N LYS A 116 -2.97 -21.15 19.91
CA LYS A 116 -4.17 -21.16 19.07
C LYS A 116 -5.21 -20.20 19.60
N VAL A 117 -5.76 -19.38 18.70
CA VAL A 117 -6.84 -18.44 19.03
C VAL A 117 -8.18 -19.10 18.73
N LYS A 118 -9.05 -19.19 19.75
CA LYS A 118 -10.41 -19.73 19.58
C LYS A 118 -11.25 -18.80 18.71
N TYR A 119 -12.12 -19.37 17.87
CA TYR A 119 -13.03 -18.61 16.99
C TYR A 119 -12.31 -17.68 16.01
N SER A 120 -11.17 -18.09 15.46
CA SER A 120 -10.39 -17.32 14.48
C SER A 120 -10.64 -17.75 13.02
N GLN A 121 -11.77 -18.40 12.73
CA GLN A 121 -12.12 -18.88 11.38
C GLN A 121 -12.82 -17.78 10.56
N GLY A 122 -12.83 -17.94 9.24
CA GLY A 122 -13.52 -17.05 8.32
C GLY A 122 -13.08 -15.58 8.44
N ARG A 123 -14.04 -14.68 8.58
CA ARG A 123 -13.89 -13.22 8.68
C ARG A 123 -13.48 -12.71 10.09
N SER A 124 -13.00 -13.58 10.97
CA SER A 124 -12.57 -13.19 12.32
C SER A 124 -11.35 -12.25 12.28
N CYS A 125 -11.44 -11.11 12.96
CA CYS A 125 -10.33 -10.16 13.12
C CYS A 125 -9.43 -10.49 14.32
N LYS A 126 -9.68 -11.59 15.07
CA LYS A 126 -8.94 -11.92 16.29
C LYS A 126 -7.46 -12.22 16.06
N ASP A 127 -7.11 -12.72 14.88
CA ASP A 127 -5.73 -13.10 14.52
C ASP A 127 -5.38 -12.72 13.06
N LYS A 128 -6.26 -12.02 12.39
CA LYS A 128 -6.08 -11.55 11.01
C LYS A 128 -6.44 -10.07 10.95
N VAL A 129 -5.78 -9.37 10.07
CA VAL A 129 -6.04 -7.97 9.79
C VAL A 129 -6.84 -7.86 8.50
N PRO A 130 -8.03 -7.27 8.52
CA PRO A 130 -8.81 -7.04 7.31
C PRO A 130 -8.18 -5.92 6.47
N VAL A 131 -8.16 -6.14 5.18
CA VAL A 131 -7.76 -5.15 4.17
C VAL A 131 -8.92 -5.00 3.21
N PHE A 132 -9.42 -3.80 3.06
CA PHE A 132 -10.50 -3.44 2.15
C PHE A 132 -9.92 -2.90 0.86
N GLY A 133 -10.46 -3.31 -0.28
CA GLY A 133 -10.03 -2.87 -1.60
C GLY A 133 -11.18 -2.53 -2.52
N MET A 134 -10.92 -1.58 -3.37
CA MET A 134 -11.82 -1.09 -4.42
C MET A 134 -11.01 -1.02 -5.72
N ILE A 135 -11.50 -1.62 -6.79
CA ILE A 135 -10.84 -1.63 -8.09
C ILE A 135 -11.80 -1.17 -9.18
N GLU A 136 -11.43 -0.15 -9.90
CA GLU A 136 -12.10 0.27 -11.11
C GLU A 136 -11.73 -0.68 -12.27
N ARG A 137 -12.70 -1.14 -13.02
CA ARG A 137 -12.47 -2.02 -14.17
C ARG A 137 -11.64 -1.29 -15.22
N ASN A 138 -10.56 -1.93 -15.66
CA ASN A 138 -9.54 -1.33 -16.55
C ASN A 138 -8.81 -0.10 -15.99
N GLY A 139 -9.12 0.32 -14.77
CA GLY A 139 -8.59 1.48 -14.08
C GLY A 139 -7.69 1.15 -12.90
N LYS A 140 -7.73 2.03 -11.91
CA LYS A 140 -6.91 1.97 -10.71
C LYS A 140 -7.52 1.11 -9.60
N VAL A 141 -6.69 0.72 -8.65
CA VAL A 141 -7.08 0.12 -7.38
C VAL A 141 -6.73 1.05 -6.23
N VAL A 142 -7.58 1.07 -5.22
CA VAL A 142 -7.33 1.68 -3.91
C VAL A 142 -7.57 0.63 -2.85
N ALA A 143 -6.66 0.50 -1.88
CA ALA A 143 -6.82 -0.47 -0.80
C ALA A 143 -6.27 0.05 0.52
N CYS A 144 -6.93 -0.28 1.61
CA CYS A 144 -6.55 0.16 2.94
C CYS A 144 -6.77 -0.92 4.01
N VAL A 145 -5.89 -0.95 5.00
CA VAL A 145 -6.08 -1.71 6.21
C VAL A 145 -7.24 -1.08 7.00
N VAL A 146 -8.16 -1.89 7.49
CA VAL A 146 -9.32 -1.44 8.24
C VAL A 146 -9.36 -2.13 9.62
N PRO A 147 -9.96 -1.49 10.64
CA PRO A 147 -10.11 -2.11 11.96
C PRO A 147 -11.03 -3.32 11.91
N SER A 148 -12.11 -3.22 11.16
CA SER A 148 -13.09 -4.30 10.96
C SER A 148 -13.75 -4.20 9.58
N ALA A 149 -14.43 -5.26 9.14
CA ALA A 149 -15.21 -5.29 7.90
C ALA A 149 -16.69 -4.94 8.17
N THR A 150 -16.94 -3.95 9.00
CA THR A 150 -18.30 -3.44 9.28
C THR A 150 -18.66 -2.25 8.40
N ALA A 151 -19.95 -1.97 8.21
CA ALA A 151 -20.41 -0.82 7.46
C ALA A 151 -19.79 0.50 7.96
N LYS A 152 -19.65 0.66 9.29
CA LYS A 152 -19.01 1.82 9.91
C LYS A 152 -17.59 2.07 9.43
N ASP A 153 -16.82 1.01 9.18
CA ASP A 153 -15.43 1.11 8.72
C ASP A 153 -15.31 1.16 7.19
N LEU A 154 -16.22 0.52 6.44
CA LEU A 154 -16.13 0.42 4.99
C LEU A 154 -16.79 1.60 4.27
N ILE A 155 -18.02 1.96 4.61
CA ILE A 155 -18.81 2.99 3.89
C ILE A 155 -18.09 4.34 3.78
N PRO A 156 -17.47 4.90 4.85
CA PRO A 156 -16.74 6.17 4.73
C PRO A 156 -15.58 6.12 3.76
N ARG A 157 -14.97 4.94 3.56
CA ARG A 157 -13.88 4.74 2.60
C ARG A 157 -14.39 4.67 1.18
N VAL A 158 -15.55 4.03 0.97
CA VAL A 158 -16.23 4.03 -0.32
C VAL A 158 -16.57 5.47 -0.72
N ILE A 159 -17.25 6.23 0.11
CA ILE A 159 -17.63 7.63 -0.15
C ILE A 159 -16.40 8.50 -0.47
N LYS A 160 -15.28 8.24 0.20
CA LYS A 160 -14.03 9.00 -0.03
C LYS A 160 -13.36 8.70 -1.37
N HIS A 161 -13.45 7.46 -1.84
CA HIS A 161 -12.63 6.99 -2.97
C HIS A 161 -13.43 6.59 -4.20
N VAL A 162 -14.76 6.59 -4.14
CA VAL A 162 -15.63 6.22 -5.25
C VAL A 162 -16.57 7.38 -5.55
N ASN A 163 -16.62 7.77 -6.82
CA ASN A 163 -17.52 8.81 -7.30
C ASN A 163 -18.99 8.34 -7.15
N SER A 164 -19.89 9.23 -6.75
CA SER A 164 -21.32 8.91 -6.54
C SER A 164 -22.05 8.42 -7.81
N PHE A 165 -21.52 8.71 -8.99
CA PHE A 165 -22.07 8.20 -10.26
C PHE A 165 -21.50 6.85 -10.69
N ALA A 166 -20.59 6.26 -9.90
CA ALA A 166 -20.00 4.96 -10.21
C ALA A 166 -21.01 3.83 -9.97
N THR A 167 -20.93 2.80 -10.81
CA THR A 167 -21.61 1.52 -10.58
C THR A 167 -20.73 0.65 -9.69
N VAL A 168 -21.27 0.13 -8.59
CA VAL A 168 -20.49 -0.67 -7.63
C VAL A 168 -20.93 -2.14 -7.63
N TYR A 169 -19.95 -3.03 -7.54
CA TYR A 169 -20.12 -4.48 -7.48
C TYR A 169 -19.50 -5.01 -6.19
N THR A 170 -20.28 -5.72 -5.38
CA THR A 170 -19.81 -6.34 -4.13
C THR A 170 -20.25 -7.79 -4.02
N ASP A 171 -19.73 -8.51 -3.04
CA ASP A 171 -20.34 -9.74 -2.57
C ASP A 171 -21.61 -9.44 -1.73
N GLU A 172 -22.25 -10.51 -1.24
CA GLU A 172 -23.46 -10.46 -0.42
C GLU A 172 -23.23 -10.07 1.04
N TRP A 173 -22.07 -9.48 1.40
CA TRP A 173 -21.78 -9.10 2.77
C TRP A 173 -22.66 -7.93 3.24
N GLY A 174 -23.37 -8.12 4.35
CA GLY A 174 -24.35 -7.15 4.86
C GLY A 174 -23.81 -5.75 5.19
N ALA A 175 -22.50 -5.58 5.31
CA ALA A 175 -21.87 -4.28 5.48
C ALA A 175 -22.07 -3.33 4.29
N TYR A 176 -22.41 -3.86 3.12
CA TYR A 176 -22.63 -3.10 1.89
C TYR A 176 -24.08 -2.66 1.68
N ASN A 177 -25.03 -3.12 2.50
CA ASN A 177 -26.47 -2.86 2.29
C ASN A 177 -26.81 -1.35 2.20
N GLY A 178 -26.07 -0.48 2.87
CA GLY A 178 -26.26 0.98 2.80
C GLY A 178 -25.71 1.66 1.54
N LEU A 179 -25.08 0.93 0.61
CA LEU A 179 -24.56 1.52 -0.64
C LEU A 179 -25.67 1.80 -1.65
N ASN A 180 -26.80 1.07 -1.61
CA ASN A 180 -27.92 1.25 -2.52
C ASN A 180 -28.55 2.66 -2.48
N ASP A 181 -28.36 3.37 -1.36
CA ASP A 181 -28.89 4.73 -1.20
C ASP A 181 -28.09 5.79 -1.96
N THR A 182 -26.85 5.44 -2.33
CA THR A 182 -25.91 6.41 -2.93
C THR A 182 -25.40 5.98 -4.31
N TYR A 183 -25.32 4.66 -4.57
CA TYR A 183 -24.69 4.08 -5.76
C TYR A 183 -25.63 3.16 -6.51
N ASP A 184 -25.43 3.00 -7.80
CA ASP A 184 -25.98 1.89 -8.59
C ASP A 184 -25.24 0.60 -8.20
N HIS A 185 -25.82 -0.13 -7.23
CA HIS A 185 -25.15 -1.23 -6.54
C HIS A 185 -25.68 -2.60 -6.95
N TYR A 186 -24.78 -3.45 -7.41
CA TYR A 186 -25.06 -4.83 -7.81
C TYR A 186 -24.32 -5.83 -6.93
N ILE A 187 -25.03 -6.87 -6.49
CA ILE A 187 -24.54 -7.89 -5.55
C ILE A 187 -24.32 -9.22 -6.29
N VAL A 188 -23.14 -9.80 -6.11
CA VAL A 188 -22.77 -11.17 -6.54
C VAL A 188 -23.15 -12.15 -5.42
N ARG A 189 -23.95 -13.18 -5.72
CA ARG A 189 -24.47 -14.12 -4.73
C ARG A 189 -23.67 -15.42 -4.71
N HIS A 190 -22.52 -15.42 -4.06
CA HIS A 190 -21.64 -16.60 -3.97
C HIS A 190 -22.28 -17.81 -3.28
N HIS A 191 -23.20 -17.61 -2.32
CA HIS A 191 -23.93 -18.71 -1.67
C HIS A 191 -24.81 -19.50 -2.64
N MET A 192 -25.27 -18.88 -3.73
CA MET A 192 -26.01 -19.52 -4.81
C MET A 192 -25.10 -20.09 -5.91
N ARG A 193 -23.78 -20.14 -5.69
CA ARG A 193 -22.76 -20.51 -6.68
C ARG A 193 -22.78 -19.60 -7.93
N GLU A 194 -23.31 -18.41 -7.80
CA GLU A 194 -23.27 -17.37 -8.82
C GLU A 194 -21.94 -16.62 -8.70
N TYR A 195 -21.06 -16.82 -9.67
CA TYR A 195 -19.76 -16.11 -9.72
C TYR A 195 -19.76 -14.98 -10.75
N VAL A 196 -20.59 -15.10 -11.77
CA VAL A 196 -20.73 -14.13 -12.87
C VAL A 196 -22.18 -14.14 -13.37
N ARG A 197 -22.79 -12.95 -13.42
CA ARG A 197 -24.10 -12.73 -14.03
C ARG A 197 -24.00 -11.56 -15.03
N GLY A 198 -23.66 -11.89 -16.30
CA GLY A 198 -23.35 -10.87 -17.28
C GLY A 198 -22.14 -10.02 -16.86
N LYS A 199 -22.36 -8.74 -16.60
CA LYS A 199 -21.31 -7.82 -16.10
C LYS A 199 -21.13 -7.86 -14.57
N VAL A 200 -22.01 -8.51 -13.81
CA VAL A 200 -21.95 -8.54 -12.34
C VAL A 200 -20.97 -9.61 -11.88
N HIS A 201 -19.79 -9.21 -11.46
CA HIS A 201 -18.72 -10.06 -10.91
C HIS A 201 -17.71 -9.23 -10.10
N THR A 202 -16.88 -9.90 -9.29
CA THR A 202 -15.80 -9.33 -8.47
C THR A 202 -14.43 -9.92 -8.83
N ASN A 203 -14.27 -10.45 -10.03
CA ASN A 203 -13.08 -11.21 -10.44
C ASN A 203 -11.78 -10.38 -10.42
N ASN A 204 -11.84 -9.08 -10.73
CA ASN A 204 -10.63 -8.24 -10.78
C ASN A 204 -10.06 -8.00 -9.38
N ILE A 205 -10.93 -7.69 -8.41
CA ILE A 205 -10.49 -7.49 -7.02
C ILE A 205 -10.02 -8.81 -6.39
N GLU A 206 -10.68 -9.93 -6.69
CA GLU A 206 -10.24 -11.25 -6.24
C GLU A 206 -8.87 -11.63 -6.81
N ASN A 207 -8.61 -11.34 -8.09
CA ASN A 207 -7.31 -11.53 -8.73
C ASN A 207 -6.22 -10.66 -8.05
N PHE A 208 -6.54 -9.40 -7.76
CA PHE A 208 -5.64 -8.51 -7.02
C PHE A 208 -5.27 -9.11 -5.67
N TRP A 209 -6.25 -9.59 -4.88
CA TRP A 209 -6.01 -10.26 -3.60
C TRP A 209 -5.21 -11.56 -3.75
N GLY A 210 -5.47 -12.34 -4.80
CA GLY A 210 -4.69 -13.54 -5.11
C GLY A 210 -3.20 -13.23 -5.31
N ASN A 211 -2.88 -12.18 -6.07
CA ASN A 211 -1.51 -11.72 -6.28
C ASN A 211 -0.87 -11.22 -4.98
N PHE A 212 -1.58 -10.41 -4.20
CA PHE A 212 -1.13 -9.91 -2.92
C PHE A 212 -0.82 -11.03 -1.92
N LYS A 213 -1.74 -11.98 -1.75
CA LYS A 213 -1.54 -13.14 -0.85
C LYS A 213 -0.36 -14.02 -1.28
N ARG A 214 -0.18 -14.26 -2.58
CA ARG A 214 0.98 -15.01 -3.09
C ARG A 214 2.30 -14.34 -2.72
N ALA A 215 2.38 -13.01 -2.81
CA ALA A 215 3.57 -12.28 -2.41
C ALA A 215 3.81 -12.33 -0.89
N ILE A 216 2.77 -12.17 -0.07
CA ILE A 216 2.89 -12.30 1.39
C ILE A 216 3.46 -13.69 1.76
N ILE A 217 2.95 -14.75 1.14
CA ILE A 217 3.38 -16.12 1.46
C ILE A 217 4.75 -16.44 0.84
N GLY A 218 4.97 -16.06 -0.40
CA GLY A 218 6.15 -16.46 -1.19
C GLY A 218 7.40 -15.62 -0.91
N VAL A 219 7.24 -14.29 -0.81
CA VAL A 219 8.36 -13.33 -0.73
C VAL A 219 8.58 -12.84 0.70
N TYR A 220 7.52 -12.32 1.34
CA TYR A 220 7.66 -11.65 2.64
C TYR A 220 7.55 -12.61 3.82
N ARG A 221 6.93 -13.78 3.64
CA ARG A 221 6.68 -14.84 4.64
C ARG A 221 5.74 -14.40 5.77
N VAL A 222 6.10 -13.33 6.49
CA VAL A 222 5.31 -12.75 7.58
C VAL A 222 5.35 -11.23 7.48
N VAL A 223 4.21 -10.60 7.64
CA VAL A 223 4.06 -9.16 7.72
C VAL A 223 3.37 -8.82 9.03
N SER A 224 3.99 -7.94 9.82
CA SER A 224 3.39 -7.47 11.06
C SER A 224 2.17 -6.57 10.76
N PRO A 225 1.09 -6.66 11.54
CA PRO A 225 -0.12 -5.84 11.35
C PRO A 225 0.16 -4.34 11.21
N GLN A 226 1.02 -3.80 12.06
CA GLN A 226 1.41 -2.39 12.08
C GLN A 226 2.07 -1.89 10.78
N HIS A 227 2.68 -2.77 10.01
CA HIS A 227 3.34 -2.42 8.75
C HIS A 227 2.55 -2.82 7.52
N LEU A 228 1.41 -3.51 7.70
CA LEU A 228 0.65 -4.10 6.61
C LEU A 228 0.24 -3.06 5.55
N GLN A 229 -0.17 -1.85 5.96
CA GLN A 229 -0.53 -0.79 5.03
C GLN A 229 0.60 -0.43 4.05
N PHE A 230 1.85 -0.48 4.47
CA PHE A 230 2.98 -0.20 3.56
C PHE A 230 3.10 -1.27 2.46
N TYR A 231 2.86 -2.53 2.79
CA TYR A 231 2.82 -3.61 1.80
C TYR A 231 1.60 -3.49 0.87
N VAL A 232 0.46 -3.11 1.41
CA VAL A 232 -0.74 -2.81 0.60
C VAL A 232 -0.44 -1.69 -0.40
N ASN A 233 0.17 -0.59 0.04
CA ASN A 233 0.57 0.53 -0.83
C ASN A 233 1.51 0.08 -1.97
N GLU A 234 2.48 -0.79 -1.68
CA GLU A 234 3.37 -1.35 -2.71
C GLU A 234 2.59 -2.12 -3.76
N PHE A 235 1.60 -2.95 -3.35
CA PHE A 235 0.81 -3.75 -4.28
C PHE A 235 -0.21 -2.93 -5.07
N VAL A 236 -0.80 -1.92 -4.46
CA VAL A 236 -1.62 -0.91 -5.14
C VAL A 236 -0.80 -0.23 -6.24
N PHE A 237 0.36 0.31 -5.90
CA PHE A 237 1.26 0.95 -6.86
C PHE A 237 1.64 0.01 -8.01
N ARG A 238 2.01 -1.26 -7.72
CA ARG A 238 2.31 -2.27 -8.74
C ARG A 238 1.15 -2.52 -9.68
N ARG A 239 -0.07 -2.61 -9.16
CA ARG A 239 -1.28 -2.83 -9.97
C ARG A 239 -1.60 -1.62 -10.82
N ASN A 240 -1.52 -0.42 -10.25
CA ASN A 240 -1.85 0.82 -10.93
C ASN A 240 -0.84 1.18 -12.04
N THR A 241 0.40 0.73 -11.89
CA THR A 241 1.47 0.93 -12.87
C THR A 241 1.81 -0.31 -13.69
N CYS A 242 0.93 -1.33 -13.71
CA CYS A 242 1.24 -2.60 -14.37
C CYS A 242 1.43 -2.50 -15.89
N LYS A 243 0.85 -1.47 -16.52
CA LYS A 243 0.99 -1.17 -17.95
C LYS A 243 2.23 -0.35 -18.28
N PHE A 244 2.91 0.21 -17.28
CA PHE A 244 4.13 1.00 -17.48
C PHE A 244 5.32 0.10 -17.81
N ALA A 245 6.23 0.55 -18.67
CA ALA A 245 7.57 -0.01 -18.74
C ALA A 245 8.31 0.20 -17.41
N THR A 246 9.39 -0.55 -17.17
CA THR A 246 10.07 -0.49 -15.86
C THR A 246 10.72 0.86 -15.62
N ASP A 247 11.32 1.47 -16.64
CA ASP A 247 11.90 2.80 -16.62
C ASP A 247 10.85 3.89 -16.36
N ASP A 248 9.71 3.86 -17.04
CA ASP A 248 8.59 4.79 -16.81
C ASP A 248 8.07 4.67 -15.37
N ARG A 249 7.94 3.45 -14.86
CA ARG A 249 7.53 3.20 -13.47
C ARG A 249 8.55 3.75 -12.47
N PHE A 250 9.83 3.60 -12.76
CA PHE A 250 10.91 4.15 -11.95
C PHE A 250 10.86 5.68 -11.94
N LEU A 251 10.73 6.32 -13.10
CA LEU A 251 10.63 7.77 -13.22
C LEU A 251 9.39 8.31 -12.50
N TYR A 252 8.24 7.70 -12.72
CA TYR A 252 6.99 8.06 -12.03
C TYR A 252 7.12 7.96 -10.49
N PHE A 253 7.81 6.94 -9.99
CA PHE A 253 8.12 6.85 -8.56
C PHE A 253 9.04 7.98 -8.10
N MET A 254 10.10 8.26 -8.88
CA MET A 254 11.10 9.29 -8.52
C MET A 254 10.52 10.71 -8.49
N GLU A 255 9.56 11.03 -9.32
CA GLU A 255 8.84 12.31 -9.31
C GLU A 255 8.05 12.53 -8.00
N ASN A 256 7.70 11.45 -7.32
CA ASN A 256 6.86 11.47 -6.13
C ASN A 256 7.60 11.19 -4.81
N VAL A 257 8.93 11.19 -4.77
CA VAL A 257 9.71 10.87 -3.55
C VAL A 257 9.69 11.96 -2.47
N GLN A 258 9.21 13.15 -2.80
CA GLN A 258 9.12 14.28 -1.88
C GLN A 258 7.91 14.14 -0.94
N GLY A 259 8.07 14.55 0.32
CA GLY A 259 7.00 14.50 1.33
C GLY A 259 6.87 13.15 2.08
N TYR A 260 7.58 12.11 1.63
CA TYR A 260 7.47 10.75 2.18
C TYR A 260 8.61 10.36 3.13
N ARG A 261 9.18 11.34 3.83
CA ARG A 261 10.15 11.03 4.89
C ARG A 261 9.58 10.03 5.89
N LEU A 262 10.41 9.06 6.31
CA LEU A 262 10.11 8.10 7.37
C LEU A 262 11.33 7.97 8.28
N ARG A 263 11.14 8.25 9.58
CA ARG A 263 12.18 8.00 10.59
C ARG A 263 12.05 6.58 11.14
N TYR A 264 13.17 5.96 11.48
CA TYR A 264 13.16 4.61 12.07
C TYR A 264 12.36 4.57 13.38
N LYS A 265 12.45 5.60 14.20
CA LYS A 265 11.68 5.72 15.44
C LYS A 265 10.17 5.68 15.17
N GLU A 266 9.68 6.43 14.21
CA GLU A 266 8.27 6.41 13.79
C GLU A 266 7.82 5.01 13.38
N LEU A 267 8.64 4.32 12.57
CA LEU A 267 8.32 2.98 12.09
C LEU A 267 8.17 1.95 13.22
N ILE A 268 8.97 2.05 14.31
CA ILE A 268 8.88 1.13 15.44
C ILE A 268 7.87 1.58 16.49
N GLU A 269 7.54 2.86 16.59
CA GLU A 269 6.49 3.38 17.48
C GLU A 269 5.08 2.98 16.99
N TYR A 270 4.84 2.89 15.68
CA TYR A 270 3.65 2.23 15.14
C TYR A 270 3.44 0.83 15.73
N ALA A 271 4.52 0.18 16.21
CA ALA A 271 4.48 -1.13 16.85
C ALA A 271 3.97 -1.12 18.30
N ARG A 272 3.93 0.03 18.96
CA ARG A 272 3.58 0.13 20.40
C ARG A 272 2.17 0.64 20.64
N CYS A 273 1.52 1.20 19.62
CA CYS A 273 0.18 1.81 19.71
C CYS A 273 -0.92 0.95 19.08
N SER A 274 -0.62 -0.25 18.66
CA SER A 274 -1.55 -1.28 18.13
C SER A 274 -1.46 -2.53 19.04
#